data_5ca93d251a4a4c7b64cfae0893ba81c5
#
_entry.id   5ca93d251a4a4c7b64cfae0893ba81c5
#
_cell.length_a   1.000
_cell.length_b   1.000
_cell.length_c   1.000
_cell.angle_alpha   90.00
_cell.angle_beta   90.00
_cell.angle_gamma   90.00
#
_symmetry.space_group_name_H-M   'P 1'
#
loop_
_entity.id
_entity.type
_entity.pdbx_description
1 polymer ?
#
loop_
_entity_poly.entity_id
_entity_poly.type
_entity_poly.pdbx_seq_one_letter_code
_entity_poly.pdbx_strand_id
1 'polypeptide(L)'
;KLLRTEALAGTVASHTDDSQAQRLGEWLLNDDKNQRENMLVVEDICQRLQHSTQTLEVLPPQVVRLRKVQHLRRCIWTELKQANDEQCLLMLQPTAAVAGLPRQPAREFIQKVEPFNREWYAGSAGYLSPEQSEFCVALRSARVQEDSLRLYAGAGIVSGSDPEQEWQ
;
A
#
# COMPACT_ATOMS: atom_id res chain seq x y z
N LYS A 1 20.60 -6.82 9.33
CA LYS A 1 19.34 -7.53 9.04
C LYS A 1 18.72 -6.97 7.76
N LEU A 2 18.16 -7.84 6.93
CA LEU A 2 17.47 -7.43 5.71
C LEU A 2 16.02 -7.06 6.03
N LEU A 3 15.57 -5.93 5.44
CA LEU A 3 14.17 -5.54 5.40
C LEU A 3 13.72 -5.56 3.94
N ARG A 4 12.58 -6.16 3.70
CA ARG A 4 11.89 -6.14 2.40
C ARG A 4 10.50 -5.54 2.61
N THR A 5 10.18 -4.56 1.80
CA THR A 5 8.84 -3.95 1.76
C THR A 5 8.46 -3.68 0.32
N GLU A 6 7.24 -3.24 0.10
CA GLU A 6 6.76 -2.94 -1.24
C GLU A 6 5.82 -1.73 -1.25
N ALA A 7 5.86 -0.99 -2.35
CA ALA A 7 4.89 0.02 -2.69
C ALA A 7 3.86 -0.60 -3.65
N LEU A 8 2.66 -0.82 -3.15
CA LEU A 8 1.54 -1.38 -3.89
C LEU A 8 0.47 -0.29 -4.03
N ALA A 9 0.46 0.39 -5.16
CA ALA A 9 -0.47 1.47 -5.49
C ALA A 9 -0.56 1.61 -7.01
N GLY A 10 -1.70 2.03 -7.51
CA GLY A 10 -2.06 1.97 -8.91
C GLY A 10 -2.79 0.66 -9.22
N THR A 11 -3.99 0.79 -9.83
CA THR A 11 -4.90 -0.34 -9.98
C THR A 11 -5.61 -0.28 -11.33
N VAL A 12 -5.79 -1.45 -11.94
CA VAL A 12 -6.65 -1.65 -13.11
C VAL A 12 -7.46 -2.93 -12.93
N ALA A 13 -8.57 -3.04 -13.60
CA ALA A 13 -9.36 -4.27 -13.63
C ALA A 13 -8.52 -5.44 -14.17
N SER A 14 -8.80 -6.65 -13.71
CA SER A 14 -8.31 -7.87 -14.31
C SER A 14 -9.38 -8.51 -15.18
N HIS A 15 -9.00 -9.46 -15.99
CA HIS A 15 -9.91 -10.21 -16.85
C HIS A 15 -9.65 -11.71 -16.73
N THR A 16 -10.67 -12.52 -16.97
CA THR A 16 -10.56 -14.00 -16.98
C THR A 16 -9.77 -14.51 -18.18
N ASP A 17 -9.86 -13.82 -19.31
CA ASP A 17 -9.03 -14.06 -20.48
C ASP A 17 -7.63 -13.50 -20.28
N ASP A 18 -6.61 -14.36 -20.46
CA ASP A 18 -5.21 -14.00 -20.17
C ASP A 18 -4.67 -12.91 -21.10
N SER A 19 -5.08 -12.91 -22.37
CA SER A 19 -4.61 -11.92 -23.34
C SER A 19 -5.16 -10.52 -23.04
N GLN A 20 -6.39 -10.43 -22.56
CA GLN A 20 -7.00 -9.17 -22.14
C GLN A 20 -6.39 -8.69 -20.81
N ALA A 21 -6.20 -9.60 -19.86
CA ALA A 21 -5.54 -9.27 -18.60
C ALA A 21 -4.10 -8.77 -18.84
N GLN A 22 -3.35 -9.38 -19.73
CA GLN A 22 -2.01 -8.92 -20.09
C GLN A 22 -2.02 -7.50 -20.69
N ARG A 23 -2.92 -7.20 -21.63
CA ARG A 23 -3.03 -5.84 -22.20
C ARG A 23 -3.37 -4.78 -21.15
N LEU A 24 -4.26 -5.10 -20.22
CA LEU A 24 -4.59 -4.21 -19.09
C LEU A 24 -3.37 -4.00 -18.17
N GLY A 25 -2.59 -5.03 -17.90
CA GLY A 25 -1.35 -4.94 -17.14
C GLY A 25 -0.28 -4.11 -17.85
N GLU A 26 -0.10 -4.28 -19.16
CA GLU A 26 0.81 -3.47 -19.99
C GLU A 26 0.37 -2.01 -20.01
N TRP A 27 -0.93 -1.73 -20.10
CA TRP A 27 -1.45 -0.38 -19.97
C TRP A 27 -1.13 0.21 -18.60
N LEU A 28 -1.36 -0.54 -17.52
CA LEU A 28 -1.07 -0.09 -16.15
C LEU A 28 0.40 0.28 -15.96
N LEU A 29 1.33 -0.49 -16.53
CA LEU A 29 2.76 -0.22 -16.49
C LEU A 29 3.15 1.09 -17.21
N ASN A 30 2.36 1.54 -18.17
CA ASN A 30 2.63 2.73 -18.98
C ASN A 30 1.73 3.93 -18.63
N ASP A 31 0.81 3.78 -17.69
CA ASP A 31 -0.10 4.85 -17.30
C ASP A 31 0.55 5.82 -16.31
N ASP A 32 0.72 7.06 -16.72
CA ASP A 32 1.41 8.09 -15.94
C ASP A 32 0.75 8.39 -14.59
N LYS A 33 -0.59 8.35 -14.51
CA LYS A 33 -1.32 8.56 -13.24
C LYS A 33 -0.96 7.48 -12.23
N ASN A 34 -1.08 6.22 -12.63
CA ASN A 34 -0.80 5.08 -11.76
C ASN A 34 0.69 5.00 -11.39
N GLN A 35 1.59 5.36 -12.33
CA GLN A 35 3.02 5.44 -12.04
C GLN A 35 3.32 6.52 -10.99
N ARG A 36 2.71 7.71 -11.08
CA ARG A 36 2.86 8.76 -10.06
C ARG A 36 2.31 8.34 -8.71
N GLU A 37 1.12 7.75 -8.67
CA GLU A 37 0.54 7.21 -7.43
C GLU A 37 1.48 6.24 -6.74
N ASN A 38 2.02 5.29 -7.49
CA ASN A 38 2.97 4.31 -6.97
C ASN A 38 4.27 4.97 -6.46
N MET A 39 4.84 5.92 -7.22
CA MET A 39 6.07 6.62 -6.84
C MET A 39 5.92 7.45 -5.57
N LEU A 40 4.76 8.06 -5.31
CA LEU A 40 4.50 8.76 -4.05
C LEU A 40 4.66 7.82 -2.84
N VAL A 41 4.21 6.58 -2.97
CA VAL A 41 4.37 5.56 -1.90
C VAL A 41 5.83 5.13 -1.78
N VAL A 42 6.53 4.93 -2.90
CA VAL A 42 7.95 4.60 -2.91
C VAL A 42 8.77 5.68 -2.20
N GLU A 43 8.57 6.93 -2.58
CA GLU A 43 9.29 8.08 -2.02
C GLU A 43 9.05 8.21 -0.52
N ASP A 44 7.81 8.07 -0.06
CA ASP A 44 7.44 8.08 1.35
C ASP A 44 8.18 6.98 2.14
N ILE A 45 8.17 5.75 1.64
CA ILE A 45 8.87 4.63 2.27
C ILE A 45 10.38 4.87 2.31
N CYS A 46 10.98 5.27 1.20
CA CYS A 46 12.42 5.53 1.12
C CYS A 46 12.84 6.67 2.04
N GLN A 47 12.09 7.75 2.10
CA GLN A 47 12.37 8.88 2.98
C GLN A 47 12.34 8.49 4.46
N ARG A 48 11.41 7.63 4.86
CA ARG A 48 11.31 7.14 6.24
C ARG A 48 12.45 6.21 6.63
N LEU A 49 12.95 5.41 5.69
CA LEU A 49 14.00 4.42 5.93
C LEU A 49 15.42 4.97 5.79
N GLN A 50 15.62 6.09 5.09
CA GLN A 50 16.94 6.59 4.67
C GLN A 50 17.99 6.68 5.79
N HIS A 51 17.59 7.05 7.00
CA HIS A 51 18.52 7.19 8.14
C HIS A 51 18.79 5.87 8.87
N SER A 52 17.95 4.88 8.68
CA SER A 52 18.00 3.58 9.37
C SER A 52 18.62 2.47 8.52
N THR A 53 19.01 2.78 7.29
CA THR A 53 19.51 1.79 6.31
C THR A 53 20.94 2.06 5.89
N GLN A 54 21.67 0.97 5.58
CA GLN A 54 22.99 1.03 4.95
C GLN A 54 22.86 1.08 3.43
N THR A 55 21.97 0.26 2.89
CA THR A 55 21.65 0.19 1.47
C THR A 55 20.14 0.28 1.29
N LEU A 56 19.70 0.85 0.18
CA LEU A 56 18.30 0.89 -0.19
C LEU A 56 18.20 0.77 -1.71
N GLU A 57 17.48 -0.23 -2.17
CA GLU A 57 17.26 -0.53 -3.58
C GLU A 57 15.76 -0.56 -3.87
N VAL A 58 15.34 0.16 -4.91
CA VAL A 58 13.98 0.12 -5.44
C VAL A 58 14.00 -0.67 -6.74
N LEU A 59 13.29 -1.78 -6.79
CA LEU A 59 13.23 -2.64 -7.97
C LEU A 59 12.28 -2.04 -9.02
N PRO A 60 12.44 -2.44 -10.30
CA PRO A 60 11.55 -2.00 -11.38
C PRO A 60 10.07 -2.32 -11.09
N PRO A 61 9.15 -1.55 -11.69
CA PRO A 61 7.72 -1.79 -11.51
C PRO A 61 7.31 -3.14 -12.11
N GLN A 62 6.41 -3.80 -11.42
CA GLN A 62 5.82 -5.07 -11.82
C GLN A 62 4.31 -5.01 -11.67
N VAL A 63 3.58 -5.77 -12.47
CA VAL A 63 2.15 -5.97 -12.31
C VAL A 63 1.90 -7.20 -11.44
N VAL A 64 1.12 -7.02 -10.39
CA VAL A 64 0.57 -8.13 -9.59
C VAL A 64 -0.85 -8.36 -10.01
N ARG A 65 -1.09 -9.47 -10.72
CA ARG A 65 -2.41 -9.87 -11.16
C ARG A 65 -3.13 -10.65 -10.05
N LEU A 66 -4.30 -10.15 -9.68
CA LEU A 66 -5.26 -10.83 -8.82
C LEU A 66 -6.48 -11.25 -9.63
N ARG A 67 -7.44 -11.90 -8.99
CA ARG A 67 -8.63 -12.44 -9.67
C ARG A 67 -9.45 -11.36 -10.39
N LYS A 68 -9.67 -10.21 -9.76
CA LYS A 68 -10.54 -9.14 -10.29
C LYS A 68 -9.80 -7.85 -10.62
N VAL A 69 -8.61 -7.66 -10.07
CA VAL A 69 -7.82 -6.45 -10.22
C VAL A 69 -6.36 -6.77 -10.45
N GLN A 70 -5.63 -5.80 -10.99
CA GLN A 70 -4.17 -5.84 -11.11
C GLN A 70 -3.62 -4.58 -10.45
N HIS A 71 -2.50 -4.73 -9.74
CA HIS A 71 -1.82 -3.63 -9.04
C HIS A 71 -0.42 -3.42 -9.57
N LEU A 72 0.00 -2.16 -9.57
CA LEU A 72 1.39 -1.80 -9.80
C LEU A 72 2.16 -1.95 -8.48
N ARG A 73 3.27 -2.68 -8.53
CA ARG A 73 4.14 -2.96 -7.38
C ARG A 73 5.58 -2.58 -7.66
N ARG A 74 6.24 -1.93 -6.71
CA ARG A 74 7.70 -1.84 -6.62
C ARG A 74 8.19 -2.42 -5.31
N CYS A 75 9.07 -3.42 -5.39
CA CYS A 75 9.73 -3.96 -4.20
C CYS A 75 10.85 -3.02 -3.77
N ILE A 76 11.03 -2.87 -2.46
CA ILE A 76 12.07 -2.07 -1.84
C ILE A 76 12.85 -2.96 -0.90
N TRP A 77 14.13 -3.15 -1.19
CA TRP A 77 15.03 -3.99 -0.41
C TRP A 77 16.08 -3.12 0.26
N THR A 78 16.34 -3.43 1.51
CA THR A 78 17.29 -2.63 2.28
C THR A 78 17.98 -3.46 3.36
N GLU A 79 19.21 -3.06 3.67
CA GLU A 79 19.94 -3.56 4.81
C GLU A 79 19.89 -2.54 5.95
N LEU A 80 19.40 -2.98 7.10
CA LEU A 80 19.24 -2.12 8.29
C LEU A 80 20.56 -1.93 9.00
N LYS A 81 20.85 -0.70 9.45
CA LYS A 81 21.98 -0.40 10.34
C LYS A 81 21.85 -1.10 11.69
N GLN A 82 20.64 -1.13 12.23
CA GLN A 82 20.28 -1.82 13.45
C GLN A 82 19.01 -2.65 13.23
N ALA A 83 18.99 -3.87 13.76
CA ALA A 83 17.85 -4.76 13.67
C ALA A 83 16.86 -4.45 14.80
N ASN A 84 15.85 -3.62 14.52
CA ASN A 84 14.73 -3.35 15.41
C ASN A 84 13.43 -3.38 14.61
N ASP A 85 12.74 -4.52 14.69
CA ASP A 85 11.56 -4.80 13.88
C ASP A 85 10.36 -3.93 14.30
N GLU A 86 10.21 -3.67 15.60
CA GLU A 86 9.16 -2.77 16.12
C GLU A 86 9.37 -1.34 15.61
N GLN A 87 10.58 -0.83 15.66
CA GLN A 87 10.90 0.51 15.17
C GLN A 87 10.68 0.60 13.66
N CYS A 88 11.05 -0.42 12.90
CA CYS A 88 10.79 -0.48 11.46
C CYS A 88 9.30 -0.45 11.16
N LEU A 89 8.49 -1.21 11.90
CA LEU A 89 7.05 -1.21 11.75
C LEU A 89 6.46 0.18 12.03
N LEU A 90 6.86 0.83 13.12
CA LEU A 90 6.40 2.17 13.47
C LEU A 90 6.80 3.24 12.44
N MET A 91 7.97 3.11 11.81
CA MET A 91 8.40 4.00 10.73
C MET A 91 7.59 3.79 9.46
N LEU A 92 7.30 2.55 9.09
CA LEU A 92 6.64 2.21 7.83
C LEU A 92 5.13 2.41 7.87
N GLN A 93 4.50 2.27 9.03
CA GLN A 93 3.05 2.32 9.14
C GLN A 93 2.55 3.59 9.82
N PRO A 94 1.40 4.13 9.37
CA PRO A 94 0.73 3.82 8.11
C PRO A 94 1.50 4.39 6.91
N THR A 95 1.44 3.69 5.76
CA THR A 95 2.04 4.19 4.51
C THR A 95 1.17 5.25 3.84
N ALA A 96 1.74 6.00 2.91
CA ALA A 96 1.01 6.97 2.08
C ALA A 96 -0.16 6.34 1.32
N ALA A 97 -0.06 5.05 0.95
CA ALA A 97 -1.11 4.32 0.24
C ALA A 97 -2.46 4.27 0.99
N VAL A 98 -2.43 4.35 2.32
CA VAL A 98 -3.64 4.28 3.16
C VAL A 98 -3.87 5.52 4.04
N ALA A 99 -2.88 6.36 4.21
CA ALA A 99 -2.93 7.52 5.10
C ALA A 99 -2.65 8.86 4.40
N GLY A 100 -2.25 8.83 3.12
CA GLY A 100 -2.00 10.02 2.32
C GLY A 100 -0.70 10.77 2.66
N LEU A 101 -0.46 11.83 1.89
CA LEU A 101 0.66 12.76 2.04
C LEU A 101 0.15 14.21 1.90
N PRO A 102 0.78 15.20 2.56
CA PRO A 102 1.78 15.08 3.62
C PRO A 102 1.23 14.33 4.84
N ARG A 103 2.07 13.55 5.52
CA ARG A 103 1.63 12.55 6.51
C ARG A 103 0.68 13.11 7.58
N GLN A 104 1.09 14.14 8.30
CA GLN A 104 0.30 14.66 9.41
C GLN A 104 -0.97 15.39 8.96
N PRO A 105 -0.94 16.33 7.99
CA PRO A 105 -2.16 16.97 7.49
C PRO A 105 -3.17 15.99 6.86
N ALA A 106 -2.69 15.00 6.11
CA ALA A 106 -3.56 14.00 5.50
C ALA A 106 -4.25 13.14 6.56
N ARG A 107 -3.52 12.73 7.60
CA ARG A 107 -4.07 11.95 8.72
C ARG A 107 -5.14 12.73 9.49
N GLU A 108 -4.89 14.00 9.79
CA GLU A 108 -5.86 14.88 10.47
C GLU A 108 -7.11 15.09 9.60
N PHE A 109 -6.91 15.28 8.29
CA PHE A 109 -8.02 15.40 7.34
C PHE A 109 -8.88 14.14 7.29
N ILE A 110 -8.27 12.96 7.16
CA ILE A 110 -8.97 11.67 7.16
C ILE A 110 -9.79 11.49 8.43
N GLN A 111 -9.19 11.75 9.60
CA GLN A 111 -9.88 11.62 10.90
C GLN A 111 -11.07 12.59 11.04
N LYS A 112 -10.99 13.76 10.41
CA LYS A 112 -12.06 14.77 10.45
C LYS A 112 -13.20 14.48 9.46
N VAL A 113 -12.88 13.93 8.30
CA VAL A 113 -13.80 13.85 7.17
C VAL A 113 -14.46 12.47 7.04
N GLU A 114 -13.77 11.40 7.39
CA GLU A 114 -14.38 10.08 7.37
C GLU A 114 -15.50 9.95 8.40
N PRO A 115 -16.71 9.48 7.99
CA PRO A 115 -17.86 9.42 8.88
C PRO A 115 -17.84 8.21 9.81
N PHE A 116 -16.77 7.43 9.83
CA PHE A 116 -16.60 6.21 10.62
C PHE A 116 -15.20 6.08 11.19
N ASN A 117 -15.06 5.27 12.23
CA ASN A 117 -13.76 4.89 12.76
C ASN A 117 -13.23 3.68 11.98
N ARG A 118 -11.99 3.78 11.49
CA ARG A 118 -11.31 2.69 10.76
C ARG A 118 -11.05 1.47 11.64
N GLU A 119 -10.95 1.65 12.95
CA GLU A 119 -10.59 0.58 13.90
C GLU A 119 -9.29 -0.10 13.46
N TRP A 120 -9.33 -1.37 13.09
CA TRP A 120 -8.16 -2.11 12.61
C TRP A 120 -7.94 -2.00 11.09
N TYR A 121 -8.95 -1.52 10.35
CA TYR A 121 -8.82 -1.30 8.91
C TYR A 121 -7.68 -0.33 8.58
N ALA A 122 -6.86 -0.69 7.60
CA ALA A 122 -5.66 0.05 7.18
C ALA A 122 -4.54 0.12 8.25
N GLY A 123 -4.69 -0.59 9.36
CA GLY A 123 -3.61 -0.83 10.33
C GLY A 123 -2.67 -1.94 9.87
N SER A 124 -1.88 -2.47 10.80
CA SER A 124 -0.92 -3.53 10.53
C SER A 124 -1.32 -4.82 11.26
N ALA A 125 -1.22 -5.93 10.56
CA ALA A 125 -1.38 -7.27 11.13
C ALA A 125 -0.19 -8.15 10.75
N GLY A 126 0.31 -8.96 11.68
CA GLY A 126 1.46 -9.81 11.41
C GLY A 126 2.00 -10.47 12.67
N TYR A 127 3.25 -10.88 12.61
CA TYR A 127 3.93 -11.51 13.73
C TYR A 127 5.35 -10.97 13.91
N LEU A 128 5.84 -11.05 15.13
CA LEU A 128 7.22 -10.77 15.54
C LEU A 128 7.84 -12.06 16.07
N SER A 129 9.04 -12.40 15.60
CA SER A 129 9.84 -13.49 16.17
C SER A 129 11.32 -13.12 16.21
N PRO A 130 12.16 -13.86 16.96
CA PRO A 130 13.59 -13.62 16.98
C PRO A 130 14.28 -13.77 15.62
N GLU A 131 13.77 -14.65 14.77
CA GLU A 131 14.35 -14.98 13.47
C GLU A 131 13.88 -14.06 12.38
N GLN A 132 12.56 -13.85 12.31
CA GLN A 132 11.94 -12.98 11.30
C GLN A 132 10.63 -12.42 11.79
N SER A 133 10.22 -11.32 11.17
CA SER A 133 8.93 -10.68 11.40
C SER A 133 8.29 -10.38 10.06
N GLU A 134 6.97 -10.48 10.00
CA GLU A 134 6.21 -10.21 8.78
C GLU A 134 4.92 -9.48 9.14
N PHE A 135 4.62 -8.42 8.38
CA PHE A 135 3.43 -7.61 8.55
C PHE A 135 2.79 -7.31 7.22
N CYS A 136 1.48 -7.24 7.21
CA CYS A 136 0.70 -6.73 6.09
C CYS A 136 -0.19 -5.58 6.54
N VAL A 137 -0.64 -4.78 5.57
CA VAL A 137 -1.67 -3.77 5.80
C VAL A 137 -3.02 -4.47 5.86
N ALA A 138 -3.80 -4.21 6.91
CA ALA A 138 -5.11 -4.83 7.14
C ALA A 138 -6.19 -4.24 6.22
N LEU A 139 -6.04 -4.52 4.92
CA LEU A 139 -7.02 -4.23 3.89
C LEU A 139 -7.89 -5.47 3.62
N ARG A 140 -8.95 -5.29 2.81
CA ARG A 140 -9.86 -6.41 2.47
C ARG A 140 -10.36 -7.14 3.71
N SER A 141 -10.71 -6.36 4.73
CA SER A 141 -11.10 -6.83 6.05
C SER A 141 -12.59 -6.64 6.30
N ALA A 142 -13.10 -7.41 7.23
CA ALA A 142 -14.47 -7.31 7.68
C ALA A 142 -14.53 -7.43 9.20
N ARG A 143 -15.47 -6.75 9.81
CA ARG A 143 -15.81 -6.92 11.23
C ARG A 143 -17.10 -7.70 11.34
N VAL A 144 -17.05 -8.81 12.04
CA VAL A 144 -18.23 -9.61 12.41
C VAL A 144 -18.59 -9.30 13.84
N GLN A 145 -19.84 -8.91 14.07
CA GLN A 145 -20.36 -8.64 15.40
C GLN A 145 -21.81 -9.09 15.47
N GLU A 146 -22.08 -10.10 16.29
CA GLU A 146 -23.40 -10.73 16.40
C GLU A 146 -23.96 -11.09 15.02
N ASP A 147 -25.05 -10.47 14.62
CA ASP A 147 -25.74 -10.71 13.34
C ASP A 147 -25.34 -9.71 12.24
N SER A 148 -24.32 -8.90 12.48
CA SER A 148 -23.88 -7.86 11.55
C SER A 148 -22.49 -8.13 10.97
N LEU A 149 -22.32 -7.80 9.70
CA LEU A 149 -21.06 -7.85 8.98
C LEU A 149 -20.77 -6.46 8.42
N ARG A 150 -19.69 -5.84 8.89
CA ARG A 150 -19.18 -4.59 8.33
C ARG A 150 -18.01 -4.88 7.40
N LEU A 151 -18.15 -4.51 6.14
CA LEU A 151 -17.07 -4.56 5.15
C LEU A 151 -16.36 -3.22 5.07
N TYR A 152 -15.04 -3.26 4.92
CA TYR A 152 -14.21 -2.07 4.74
C TYR A 152 -13.65 -2.03 3.33
N ALA A 153 -13.79 -0.87 2.69
CA ALA A 153 -13.21 -0.58 1.38
C ALA A 153 -12.69 0.86 1.34
N GLY A 154 -11.74 1.13 0.47
CA GLY A 154 -11.18 2.46 0.27
C GLY A 154 -10.47 2.55 -1.07
N ALA A 155 -10.31 3.77 -1.55
CA ALA A 155 -9.59 4.09 -2.78
C ALA A 155 -8.47 5.10 -2.50
N GLY A 156 -7.37 5.00 -3.25
CA GLY A 156 -6.31 5.99 -3.25
C GLY A 156 -6.69 7.19 -4.11
N ILE A 157 -6.73 8.38 -3.50
CA ILE A 157 -7.11 9.61 -4.21
C ILE A 157 -5.86 10.44 -4.48
N VAL A 158 -5.62 10.72 -5.74
CA VAL A 158 -4.52 11.57 -6.23
C VAL A 158 -5.04 12.61 -7.21
N SER A 159 -4.19 13.55 -7.60
CA SER A 159 -4.53 14.50 -8.67
C SER A 159 -4.89 13.77 -9.97
N GLY A 160 -6.09 14.02 -10.49
CA GLY A 160 -6.65 13.35 -11.67
C GLY A 160 -7.50 12.10 -11.34
N SER A 161 -7.73 11.78 -10.06
CA SER A 161 -8.71 10.76 -9.67
C SER A 161 -10.13 11.24 -10.02
N ASP A 162 -10.91 10.32 -10.59
CA ASP A 162 -12.32 10.52 -10.90
C ASP A 162 -13.17 9.72 -9.89
N PRO A 163 -14.08 10.35 -9.14
CA PRO A 163 -14.84 9.67 -8.09
C PRO A 163 -15.66 8.47 -8.57
N GLU A 164 -16.22 8.53 -9.77
CA GLU A 164 -17.03 7.44 -10.32
C GLU A 164 -16.15 6.23 -10.68
N GLN A 165 -14.96 6.49 -11.21
CA GLN A 165 -14.00 5.43 -11.54
C GLN A 165 -13.39 4.79 -10.30
N GLU A 166 -13.11 5.57 -9.25
CA GLU A 166 -12.53 5.06 -8.00
C GLU A 166 -13.56 4.27 -7.16
N TRP A 167 -14.87 4.50 -7.38
CA TRP A 167 -15.94 3.78 -6.70
C TRP A 167 -16.20 2.37 -7.23
N GLN A 168 -15.80 2.04 -8.45
CA GLN A 168 -16.01 0.72 -9.09
C GLN A 168 -15.06 -0.35 -8.56
#